data_f4d1683c18c7a9d13ada558a37c6c549
#
_entry.id   f4d1683c18c7a9d13ada558a37c6c549
#
_cell.length_a   1.000
_cell.length_b   1.000
_cell.length_c   1.000
_cell.angle_alpha   90.00
_cell.angle_beta   90.00
_cell.angle_gamma   90.00
#
_symmetry.space_group_name_H-M   'P 1'
#
loop_
_entity.id
_entity.type
_entity.pdbx_description
1 polymer ?
#
loop_
_entity_poly.entity_id
_entity_poly.type
_entity_poly.pdbx_seq_one_letter_code
_entity_poly.pdbx_strand_id
1 'polypeptide(L)'
;MSVILNEVRRATYLDSIILMRISRQIAALPGIEEAGLIIGTPANKEILRDAGILGSESDSAEPSDLILALRASDALAGEAALAEARRLIDHPSALGAAAAVESSRTMRAAIKRLPAANLALISVPGDFAVAEAHKALELGLHAMIFSDNVPLDDEAALKRKARERGLFVMGPDCGTAIIGGVPLGFANVVPQGDIGIIGASGTGIQEVSCLIARAGRGITHALGTGGRDLKAEVGAITTLMAIDALDADDHTKHIVLISKPPAASVARLVLDRVAKSAKPFTICFLGASDVALPANARAAATLKATADIVVGGSAASWAQQPLPGLGRGGLVRGLFAGGTLCSEAQIIFRQAGLAVMSNVPVPGASAIGRAQDGKVLTDHVMIDLGDDEFTRGRPHPMFEPGVRDGPLAEALADPSVGIILLDIVLGYGGHPDPAGHLAAFLDGREHRPLIVASVTGTDADPQPRNAQVEALAAAGVIVADSNAEATEAAIAALGPSLDRA
;
A
#
# COMPACT_ATOMS: atom_id res chain seq x y z
N MET A 1 -7.37 -11.10 37.76
CA MET A 1 -5.98 -11.21 37.22
C MET A 1 -6.13 -11.61 35.78
N SER A 2 -5.55 -10.86 34.86
CA SER A 2 -5.57 -11.22 33.46
C SER A 2 -4.88 -12.56 33.22
N VAL A 3 -5.45 -13.33 32.32
CA VAL A 3 -5.01 -14.70 31.99
C VAL A 3 -4.58 -14.71 30.53
N ILE A 4 -3.40 -15.33 30.24
CA ILE A 4 -2.93 -15.55 28.88
C ILE A 4 -3.32 -16.99 28.49
N LEU A 5 -4.01 -17.12 27.37
CA LEU A 5 -4.40 -18.40 26.80
C LEU A 5 -3.82 -18.53 25.41
N ASN A 6 -3.31 -19.74 25.12
CA ASN A 6 -2.72 -20.07 23.83
C ASN A 6 -3.26 -21.40 23.34
N GLU A 7 -3.42 -21.51 22.02
CA GLU A 7 -3.75 -22.76 21.34
C GLU A 7 -2.97 -22.83 20.02
N VAL A 8 -2.45 -24.00 19.70
CA VAL A 8 -1.76 -24.25 18.43
C VAL A 8 -2.57 -25.23 17.60
N ARG A 9 -2.99 -24.83 16.41
CA ARG A 9 -3.65 -25.69 15.43
C ARG A 9 -2.62 -26.15 14.39
N ARG A 10 -2.25 -27.41 14.44
CA ARG A 10 -1.24 -27.99 13.58
C ARG A 10 -1.67 -28.02 12.11
N ALA A 11 -0.72 -27.73 11.21
CA ALA A 11 -0.89 -27.79 9.77
C ALA A 11 -2.17 -27.08 9.28
N THR A 12 -2.53 -25.96 9.94
CA THR A 12 -3.70 -25.16 9.63
C THR A 12 -3.27 -23.86 9.01
N TYR A 13 -3.65 -23.64 7.76
CA TYR A 13 -3.39 -22.41 7.04
C TYR A 13 -4.72 -21.70 6.74
N LEU A 14 -4.76 -20.42 7.08
CA LEU A 14 -5.77 -19.46 6.63
C LEU A 14 -5.05 -18.23 6.09
N ASP A 15 -5.68 -17.58 5.13
CA ASP A 15 -5.20 -16.30 4.61
C ASP A 15 -5.04 -15.28 5.75
N SER A 16 -3.97 -14.48 5.70
CA SER A 16 -3.66 -13.53 6.77
C SER A 16 -4.76 -12.48 6.97
N ILE A 17 -5.49 -12.09 5.92
CA ILE A 17 -6.62 -11.18 6.01
C ILE A 17 -7.76 -11.81 6.82
N ILE A 18 -8.05 -13.08 6.58
CA ILE A 18 -9.06 -13.82 7.34
C ILE A 18 -8.63 -13.93 8.81
N LEU A 19 -7.36 -14.27 9.07
CA LEU A 19 -6.82 -14.37 10.42
C LEU A 19 -6.91 -13.04 11.17
N MET A 20 -6.56 -11.94 10.51
CA MET A 20 -6.64 -10.59 11.08
C MET A 20 -8.08 -10.18 11.39
N ARG A 21 -9.05 -10.50 10.50
CA ARG A 21 -10.48 -10.27 10.76
C ARG A 21 -10.97 -11.04 11.98
N ILE A 22 -10.58 -12.31 12.09
CA ILE A 22 -10.90 -13.12 13.26
C ILE A 22 -10.26 -12.54 14.51
N SER A 23 -8.97 -12.21 14.48
CA SER A 23 -8.25 -11.58 15.61
C SER A 23 -8.99 -10.35 16.13
N ARG A 24 -9.40 -9.45 15.21
CA ARG A 24 -10.13 -8.24 15.56
C ARG A 24 -11.49 -8.53 16.17
N GLN A 25 -12.24 -9.47 15.59
CA GLN A 25 -13.55 -9.85 16.14
C GLN A 25 -13.41 -10.45 17.54
N ILE A 26 -12.38 -11.25 17.77
CA ILE A 26 -12.07 -11.81 19.08
C ILE A 26 -11.63 -10.72 20.06
N ALA A 27 -10.77 -9.81 19.64
CA ALA A 27 -10.32 -8.68 20.48
C ALA A 27 -11.47 -7.74 20.90
N ALA A 28 -12.54 -7.67 20.12
CA ALA A 28 -13.72 -6.88 20.44
C ALA A 28 -14.69 -7.55 21.42
N LEU A 29 -14.44 -8.81 21.81
CA LEU A 29 -15.30 -9.52 22.77
C LEU A 29 -15.12 -8.98 24.18
N PRO A 30 -16.20 -8.96 24.99
CA PRO A 30 -16.13 -8.51 26.38
C PRO A 30 -15.08 -9.32 27.18
N GLY A 31 -14.22 -8.63 27.91
CA GLY A 31 -13.19 -9.24 28.75
C GLY A 31 -11.92 -9.67 28.01
N ILE A 32 -11.79 -9.40 26.73
CA ILE A 32 -10.55 -9.60 25.98
C ILE A 32 -9.77 -8.30 25.95
N GLU A 33 -8.51 -8.35 26.39
CA GLU A 33 -7.57 -7.23 26.43
C GLU A 33 -6.72 -7.20 25.16
N GLU A 34 -6.37 -8.37 24.64
CA GLU A 34 -5.53 -8.52 23.45
C GLU A 34 -5.77 -9.90 22.80
N ALA A 35 -5.74 -9.97 21.47
CA ALA A 35 -5.85 -11.24 20.72
C ALA A 35 -5.02 -11.20 19.45
N GLY A 36 -4.31 -12.31 19.16
CA GLY A 36 -3.54 -12.52 17.95
C GLY A 36 -3.79 -13.92 17.38
N LEU A 37 -4.21 -13.99 16.12
CA LEU A 37 -4.30 -15.23 15.36
C LEU A 37 -3.31 -15.13 14.20
N ILE A 38 -2.22 -15.85 14.26
CA ILE A 38 -1.12 -15.72 13.29
C ILE A 38 -0.48 -17.08 13.00
N ILE A 39 0.15 -17.20 11.84
CA ILE A 39 0.94 -18.38 11.46
C ILE A 39 2.24 -18.42 12.27
N GLY A 40 2.69 -19.62 12.67
CA GLY A 40 3.81 -19.84 13.60
C GLY A 40 5.20 -19.60 13.03
N THR A 41 5.38 -18.60 12.14
CA THR A 41 6.70 -18.19 11.65
C THR A 41 7.53 -17.52 12.76
N PRO A 42 8.87 -17.55 12.68
CA PRO A 42 9.73 -16.89 13.68
C PRO A 42 9.37 -15.42 13.89
N ALA A 43 9.15 -14.66 12.79
CA ALA A 43 8.78 -13.25 12.85
C ALA A 43 7.44 -13.03 13.57
N ASN A 44 6.43 -13.84 13.27
CA ASN A 44 5.12 -13.76 13.92
C ASN A 44 5.18 -14.12 15.42
N LYS A 45 6.03 -15.08 15.81
CA LYS A 45 6.24 -15.40 17.23
C LYS A 45 6.91 -14.25 17.99
N GLU A 46 7.81 -13.48 17.36
CA GLU A 46 8.36 -12.26 17.97
C GLU A 46 7.27 -11.24 18.26
N ILE A 47 6.31 -11.04 17.36
CA ILE A 47 5.17 -10.14 17.56
C ILE A 47 4.36 -10.53 18.80
N LEU A 48 3.99 -11.81 18.93
CA LEU A 48 3.25 -12.29 20.10
C LEU A 48 4.06 -12.17 21.39
N ARG A 49 5.40 -12.29 21.30
CA ARG A 49 6.31 -12.12 22.44
C ARG A 49 6.38 -10.67 22.88
N ASP A 50 6.50 -9.73 21.93
CA ASP A 50 6.52 -8.30 22.19
C ASP A 50 5.19 -7.81 22.78
N ALA A 51 4.06 -8.38 22.31
CA ALA A 51 2.74 -8.17 22.88
C ALA A 51 2.56 -8.83 24.27
N GLY A 52 3.49 -9.68 24.68
CA GLY A 52 3.45 -10.39 25.95
C GLY A 52 2.34 -11.43 26.06
N ILE A 53 1.90 -12.00 24.92
CA ILE A 53 0.84 -13.03 24.85
C ILE A 53 1.34 -14.38 24.30
N LEU A 54 2.63 -14.52 24.00
CA LEU A 54 3.22 -15.79 23.55
C LEU A 54 3.42 -16.75 24.74
N GLY A 55 2.70 -17.86 24.74
CA GLY A 55 2.88 -18.94 25.71
C GLY A 55 3.93 -19.96 25.24
N SER A 56 4.43 -20.79 26.17
CA SER A 56 5.44 -21.82 25.89
C SER A 56 4.98 -22.84 24.83
N GLU A 57 3.71 -23.17 24.77
CA GLU A 57 3.13 -24.05 23.78
C GLU A 57 3.20 -23.46 22.37
N SER A 58 2.87 -22.16 22.24
CA SER A 58 2.94 -21.42 20.99
C SER A 58 4.36 -21.15 20.51
N ASP A 59 5.33 -21.08 21.44
CA ASP A 59 6.74 -20.92 21.07
C ASP A 59 7.30 -22.12 20.32
N SER A 60 6.73 -23.33 20.55
CA SER A 60 7.07 -24.56 19.83
C SER A 60 6.36 -24.77 18.50
N ALA A 61 5.45 -23.87 18.10
CA ALA A 61 4.72 -23.98 16.85
C ALA A 61 5.65 -23.88 15.64
N GLU A 62 5.35 -24.66 14.60
CA GLU A 62 6.07 -24.65 13.33
C GLU A 62 5.48 -23.60 12.37
N PRO A 63 6.21 -23.15 11.32
CA PRO A 63 5.72 -22.19 10.35
C PRO A 63 4.47 -22.62 9.56
N SER A 64 4.08 -23.89 9.63
CA SER A 64 2.84 -24.44 9.05
C SER A 64 1.67 -24.46 10.03
N ASP A 65 1.88 -24.06 11.27
CA ASP A 65 0.86 -24.09 12.32
C ASP A 65 0.22 -22.73 12.50
N LEU A 66 -1.04 -22.71 12.93
CA LEU A 66 -1.75 -21.49 13.33
C LEU A 66 -1.69 -21.37 14.85
N ILE A 67 -1.27 -20.21 15.33
CA ILE A 67 -1.26 -19.84 16.74
C ILE A 67 -2.47 -18.95 17.04
N LEU A 68 -3.24 -19.30 18.06
CA LEU A 68 -4.25 -18.48 18.70
C LEU A 68 -3.69 -18.06 20.06
N ALA A 69 -3.47 -16.78 20.25
CA ALA A 69 -2.95 -16.22 21.51
C ALA A 69 -3.84 -15.06 21.95
N LEU A 70 -4.24 -15.05 23.23
CA LEU A 70 -5.05 -13.96 23.76
C LEU A 70 -4.75 -13.67 25.25
N ARG A 71 -5.00 -12.43 25.66
CA ARG A 71 -5.04 -12.00 27.06
C ARG A 71 -6.46 -11.63 27.40
N ALA A 72 -7.00 -12.23 28.45
CA ALA A 72 -8.37 -12.01 28.91
C ALA A 72 -8.38 -11.57 30.37
N SER A 73 -9.43 -10.87 30.80
CA SER A 73 -9.66 -10.43 32.17
C SER A 73 -9.80 -11.61 33.16
N ASP A 74 -10.30 -12.74 32.66
CA ASP A 74 -10.46 -13.98 33.40
C ASP A 74 -10.50 -15.19 32.46
N ALA A 75 -10.41 -16.41 33.05
CA ALA A 75 -10.38 -17.64 32.28
C ALA A 75 -11.68 -17.93 31.51
N LEU A 76 -12.84 -17.53 32.04
CA LEU A 76 -14.13 -17.78 31.41
C LEU A 76 -14.27 -16.96 30.11
N ALA A 77 -13.93 -15.69 30.15
CA ALA A 77 -13.92 -14.81 28.99
C ALA A 77 -12.91 -15.34 27.93
N GLY A 78 -11.73 -15.78 28.36
CA GLY A 78 -10.71 -16.33 27.48
C GLY A 78 -11.15 -17.61 26.77
N GLU A 79 -11.73 -18.58 27.49
CA GLU A 79 -12.22 -19.82 26.91
C GLU A 79 -13.39 -19.58 25.93
N ALA A 80 -14.28 -18.66 26.25
CA ALA A 80 -15.36 -18.25 25.35
C ALA A 80 -14.81 -17.64 24.05
N ALA A 81 -13.78 -16.81 24.14
CA ALA A 81 -13.11 -16.21 23.00
C ALA A 81 -12.37 -17.26 22.13
N LEU A 82 -11.68 -18.21 22.75
CA LEU A 82 -11.06 -19.33 22.02
C LEU A 82 -12.12 -20.18 21.30
N ALA A 83 -13.25 -20.48 21.95
CA ALA A 83 -14.34 -21.22 21.32
C ALA A 83 -14.91 -20.48 20.10
N GLU A 84 -15.09 -19.17 20.19
CA GLU A 84 -15.53 -18.36 19.06
C GLU A 84 -14.48 -18.28 17.96
N ALA A 85 -13.18 -18.16 18.30
CA ALA A 85 -12.11 -18.19 17.33
C ALA A 85 -12.09 -19.53 16.56
N ARG A 86 -12.22 -20.67 17.26
CA ARG A 86 -12.33 -22.00 16.63
C ARG A 86 -13.51 -22.05 15.65
N ARG A 87 -14.67 -21.56 16.07
CA ARG A 87 -15.88 -21.51 15.23
C ARG A 87 -15.66 -20.71 13.95
N LEU A 88 -15.02 -19.55 14.04
CA LEU A 88 -14.74 -18.66 12.90
C LEU A 88 -13.67 -19.27 11.98
N ILE A 89 -12.66 -19.94 12.52
CA ILE A 89 -11.62 -20.64 11.75
C ILE A 89 -12.23 -21.80 10.96
N ASP A 90 -13.13 -22.58 11.60
CA ASP A 90 -13.78 -23.73 10.98
C ASP A 90 -14.86 -23.33 9.96
N HIS A 91 -15.41 -22.12 10.09
CA HIS A 91 -16.46 -21.57 9.21
C HIS A 91 -16.14 -20.15 8.76
N PRO A 92 -15.09 -19.92 7.93
CA PRO A 92 -14.70 -18.59 7.47
C PRO A 92 -15.78 -17.85 6.67
N SER A 93 -16.72 -18.60 6.08
CA SER A 93 -17.89 -18.04 5.35
C SER A 93 -18.81 -17.20 6.25
N ALA A 94 -18.80 -17.42 7.56
CA ALA A 94 -19.55 -16.62 8.53
C ALA A 94 -19.06 -15.15 8.63
N LEU A 95 -17.87 -14.86 8.09
CA LEU A 95 -17.29 -13.51 8.02
C LEU A 95 -17.64 -12.75 6.73
N GLY A 96 -18.64 -13.22 5.97
CA GLY A 96 -19.05 -12.58 4.71
C GLY A 96 -18.06 -12.85 3.54
N ALA A 97 -17.20 -13.85 3.69
CA ALA A 97 -16.39 -14.33 2.56
C ALA A 97 -17.30 -14.96 1.51
N ALA A 98 -17.03 -14.66 0.23
CA ALA A 98 -17.76 -15.21 -0.90
C ALA A 98 -17.89 -16.73 -0.79
N ALA A 99 -19.01 -17.28 -1.31
CA ALA A 99 -19.34 -18.71 -1.28
C ALA A 99 -18.10 -19.60 -1.47
N ALA A 100 -17.99 -20.65 -0.65
CA ALA A 100 -16.86 -21.55 -0.64
C ALA A 100 -16.46 -22.00 -2.06
N VAL A 101 -15.45 -21.33 -2.61
CA VAL A 101 -14.78 -21.83 -3.81
C VAL A 101 -14.12 -23.15 -3.41
N GLU A 102 -14.45 -24.26 -4.10
CA GLU A 102 -13.79 -25.53 -3.85
C GLU A 102 -12.27 -25.37 -3.94
N SER A 103 -11.60 -25.35 -2.80
CA SER A 103 -10.15 -25.20 -2.72
C SER A 103 -9.44 -26.43 -3.26
N SER A 104 -8.40 -26.21 -4.03
CA SER A 104 -7.49 -27.26 -4.47
C SER A 104 -6.28 -27.30 -3.55
N ARG A 105 -5.90 -28.47 -3.06
CA ARG A 105 -4.76 -28.63 -2.13
C ARG A 105 -3.39 -28.35 -2.75
N THR A 106 -3.29 -28.30 -4.07
CA THR A 106 -2.03 -28.04 -4.77
C THR A 106 -2.31 -27.23 -6.04
N MET A 107 -1.35 -26.41 -6.46
CA MET A 107 -1.41 -25.65 -7.69
C MET A 107 -1.63 -26.56 -8.92
N ARG A 108 -0.98 -27.73 -8.97
CA ARG A 108 -1.18 -28.73 -10.02
C ARG A 108 -2.63 -29.24 -10.08
N ALA A 109 -3.28 -29.44 -8.95
CA ALA A 109 -4.69 -29.84 -8.90
C ALA A 109 -5.61 -28.67 -9.31
N ALA A 110 -5.27 -27.44 -8.95
CA ALA A 110 -6.01 -26.23 -9.37
C ALA A 110 -5.99 -26.06 -10.88
N ILE A 111 -4.84 -26.19 -11.54
CA ILE A 111 -4.71 -26.08 -13.01
C ILE A 111 -5.54 -27.16 -13.74
N LYS A 112 -5.61 -28.38 -13.19
CA LYS A 112 -6.47 -29.42 -13.79
C LYS A 112 -7.95 -29.04 -13.80
N ARG A 113 -8.40 -28.24 -12.81
CA ARG A 113 -9.77 -27.74 -12.72
C ARG A 113 -9.97 -26.46 -13.54
N LEU A 114 -8.91 -25.65 -13.68
CA LEU A 114 -8.90 -24.39 -14.41
C LEU A 114 -7.80 -24.42 -15.48
N PRO A 115 -7.97 -25.17 -16.58
CA PRO A 115 -6.92 -25.38 -17.60
C PRO A 115 -6.50 -24.08 -18.33
N ALA A 116 -7.36 -23.07 -18.32
CA ALA A 116 -7.09 -21.76 -18.93
C ALA A 116 -6.30 -20.81 -18.00
N ALA A 117 -5.99 -21.23 -16.77
CA ALA A 117 -5.20 -20.41 -15.88
C ALA A 117 -3.79 -20.18 -16.45
N ASN A 118 -3.36 -18.93 -16.47
CA ASN A 118 -2.05 -18.51 -16.93
C ASN A 118 -1.28 -17.69 -15.89
N LEU A 119 -1.90 -17.35 -14.75
CA LEU A 119 -1.35 -16.56 -13.68
C LEU A 119 -1.60 -17.24 -12.32
N ALA A 120 -0.58 -17.26 -11.47
CA ALA A 120 -0.70 -17.58 -10.05
C ALA A 120 -0.53 -16.30 -9.21
N LEU A 121 -1.55 -15.97 -8.41
CA LEU A 121 -1.44 -14.93 -7.39
C LEU A 121 -1.00 -15.58 -6.08
N ILE A 122 0.14 -15.13 -5.54
CA ILE A 122 0.82 -15.70 -4.39
C ILE A 122 0.78 -14.71 -3.24
N SER A 123 0.12 -15.08 -2.13
CA SER A 123 0.02 -14.27 -0.92
C SER A 123 0.28 -15.10 0.36
N VAL A 124 1.15 -16.09 0.26
CA VAL A 124 1.66 -16.86 1.41
C VAL A 124 2.79 -16.07 2.11
N PRO A 125 3.16 -16.40 3.38
CA PRO A 125 4.32 -15.78 4.01
C PRO A 125 5.56 -15.83 3.12
N GLY A 126 6.38 -14.75 3.14
CA GLY A 126 7.53 -14.57 2.25
C GLY A 126 8.48 -15.76 2.18
N ASP A 127 8.69 -16.44 3.30
CA ASP A 127 9.50 -17.66 3.41
C ASP A 127 9.03 -18.79 2.47
N PHE A 128 7.75 -18.83 2.12
CA PHE A 128 7.17 -19.84 1.23
C PHE A 128 6.91 -19.32 -0.19
N ALA A 129 6.88 -17.99 -0.37
CA ALA A 129 6.50 -17.36 -1.64
C ALA A 129 7.44 -17.77 -2.79
N VAL A 130 8.73 -17.88 -2.51
CA VAL A 130 9.75 -18.30 -3.49
C VAL A 130 9.47 -19.71 -4.02
N ALA A 131 9.16 -20.65 -3.13
CA ALA A 131 8.87 -22.03 -3.51
C ALA A 131 7.58 -22.14 -4.34
N GLU A 132 6.54 -21.39 -3.98
CA GLU A 132 5.29 -21.35 -4.73
C GLU A 132 5.47 -20.68 -6.11
N ALA A 133 6.26 -19.60 -6.19
CA ALA A 133 6.58 -18.95 -7.45
C ALA A 133 7.38 -19.89 -8.38
N HIS A 134 8.35 -20.64 -7.86
CA HIS A 134 9.03 -21.67 -8.63
C HIS A 134 8.08 -22.72 -9.20
N LYS A 135 7.13 -23.22 -8.39
CA LYS A 135 6.10 -24.17 -8.85
C LYS A 135 5.23 -23.57 -9.95
N ALA A 136 4.83 -22.29 -9.82
CA ALA A 136 4.06 -21.58 -10.84
C ALA A 136 4.82 -21.54 -12.17
N LEU A 137 6.08 -21.09 -12.15
CA LEU A 137 6.92 -21.02 -13.34
C LEU A 137 7.16 -22.41 -13.99
N GLU A 138 7.32 -23.47 -13.19
CA GLU A 138 7.46 -24.84 -13.71
C GLU A 138 6.18 -25.35 -14.39
N LEU A 139 5.05 -24.87 -13.96
CA LEU A 139 3.73 -25.19 -14.55
C LEU A 139 3.37 -24.27 -15.73
N GLY A 140 4.27 -23.37 -16.14
CA GLY A 140 4.04 -22.44 -17.25
C GLY A 140 3.15 -21.25 -16.90
N LEU A 141 2.98 -20.92 -15.61
CA LEU A 141 2.18 -19.78 -15.17
C LEU A 141 3.07 -18.56 -14.96
N HIS A 142 2.55 -17.38 -15.26
CA HIS A 142 3.04 -16.13 -14.71
C HIS A 142 2.82 -16.14 -13.19
N ALA A 143 3.61 -15.36 -12.46
CA ALA A 143 3.42 -15.21 -11.01
C ALA A 143 3.25 -13.73 -10.65
N MET A 144 2.25 -13.43 -9.80
CA MET A 144 2.13 -12.18 -9.07
C MET A 144 2.36 -12.49 -7.60
N ILE A 145 3.47 -12.01 -7.05
CA ILE A 145 3.85 -12.23 -5.66
C ILE A 145 3.45 -11.00 -4.88
N PHE A 146 2.30 -11.10 -4.21
CA PHE A 146 1.78 -10.08 -3.30
C PHE A 146 2.62 -10.04 -2.01
N SER A 147 3.14 -11.19 -1.58
CA SER A 147 3.94 -11.35 -0.38
C SER A 147 5.17 -10.45 -0.38
N ASP A 148 5.44 -9.86 0.76
CA ASP A 148 6.66 -9.15 1.13
C ASP A 148 7.71 -10.10 1.75
N ASN A 149 8.78 -9.54 2.33
CA ASN A 149 9.81 -10.27 3.09
C ASN A 149 10.48 -11.43 2.32
N VAL A 150 10.55 -11.34 1.00
CA VAL A 150 11.32 -12.27 0.15
C VAL A 150 12.76 -11.75 0.03
N PRO A 151 13.80 -12.60 0.22
CA PRO A 151 15.18 -12.18 0.03
C PRO A 151 15.46 -11.63 -1.38
N LEU A 152 16.31 -10.59 -1.46
CA LEU A 152 16.57 -9.89 -2.72
C LEU A 152 17.25 -10.80 -3.78
N ASP A 153 18.13 -11.69 -3.34
CA ASP A 153 18.81 -12.65 -4.23
C ASP A 153 17.82 -13.66 -4.83
N ASP A 154 16.83 -14.08 -4.04
CA ASP A 154 15.77 -14.98 -4.48
C ASP A 154 14.84 -14.29 -5.48
N GLU A 155 14.49 -13.02 -5.25
CA GLU A 155 13.74 -12.22 -6.22
C GLU A 155 14.48 -12.14 -7.56
N ALA A 156 15.77 -11.78 -7.53
CA ALA A 156 16.59 -11.69 -8.73
C ALA A 156 16.70 -13.03 -9.47
N ALA A 157 16.84 -14.14 -8.73
CA ALA A 157 16.89 -15.49 -9.30
C ALA A 157 15.56 -15.89 -9.94
N LEU A 158 14.42 -15.65 -9.27
CA LEU A 158 13.09 -15.91 -9.79
C LEU A 158 12.82 -15.15 -11.08
N LYS A 159 13.13 -13.85 -11.11
CA LYS A 159 12.91 -12.98 -12.28
C LYS A 159 13.80 -13.39 -13.47
N ARG A 160 15.05 -13.79 -13.24
CA ARG A 160 15.92 -14.36 -14.29
C ARG A 160 15.31 -15.64 -14.87
N LYS A 161 14.91 -16.59 -14.00
CA LYS A 161 14.26 -17.85 -14.43
C LYS A 161 12.97 -17.61 -15.20
N ALA A 162 12.16 -16.64 -14.78
CA ALA A 162 10.94 -16.28 -15.46
C ALA A 162 11.21 -15.72 -16.86
N ARG A 163 12.18 -14.79 -16.98
CA ARG A 163 12.59 -14.22 -18.27
C ARG A 163 13.06 -15.29 -19.25
N GLU A 164 13.88 -16.25 -18.80
CA GLU A 164 14.35 -17.36 -19.64
C GLU A 164 13.19 -18.21 -20.20
N ARG A 165 12.04 -18.23 -19.50
CA ARG A 165 10.84 -18.98 -19.90
C ARG A 165 9.79 -18.13 -20.61
N GLY A 166 10.03 -16.83 -20.80
CA GLY A 166 9.04 -15.91 -21.35
C GLY A 166 7.85 -15.67 -20.43
N LEU A 167 8.04 -15.86 -19.10
CA LEU A 167 7.02 -15.68 -18.07
C LEU A 167 7.31 -14.45 -17.21
N PHE A 168 6.26 -13.82 -16.67
CA PHE A 168 6.39 -12.72 -15.75
C PHE A 168 6.47 -13.17 -14.28
N VAL A 169 7.31 -12.49 -13.51
CA VAL A 169 7.22 -12.43 -12.05
C VAL A 169 6.99 -10.98 -11.66
N MET A 170 5.76 -10.64 -11.31
CA MET A 170 5.36 -9.35 -10.77
C MET A 170 5.57 -9.40 -9.24
N GLY A 171 6.38 -8.52 -8.71
CA GLY A 171 6.79 -8.59 -7.29
C GLY A 171 8.12 -9.33 -7.09
N PRO A 172 8.49 -9.69 -5.83
CA PRO A 172 7.69 -9.59 -4.57
C PRO A 172 7.23 -8.18 -4.22
N ASP A 173 6.36 -8.09 -3.23
CA ASP A 173 5.74 -6.84 -2.81
C ASP A 173 5.03 -6.14 -3.99
N CYS A 174 4.31 -6.93 -4.79
CA CYS A 174 3.45 -6.43 -5.84
C CYS A 174 2.01 -6.34 -5.33
N GLY A 175 1.66 -5.20 -4.74
CA GLY A 175 0.32 -4.95 -4.19
C GLY A 175 -0.74 -4.70 -5.26
N THR A 176 -0.38 -4.29 -6.48
CA THR A 176 -1.31 -3.79 -7.49
C THR A 176 -0.93 -4.23 -8.89
N ALA A 177 -1.88 -4.81 -9.61
CA ALA A 177 -1.83 -4.96 -11.07
C ALA A 177 -3.24 -4.87 -11.66
N ILE A 178 -3.35 -4.50 -12.94
CA ILE A 178 -4.58 -4.54 -13.72
C ILE A 178 -4.23 -5.12 -15.09
N ILE A 179 -4.74 -6.30 -15.40
CA ILE A 179 -4.38 -7.03 -16.61
C ILE A 179 -5.62 -7.17 -17.51
N GLY A 180 -5.64 -6.50 -18.66
CA GLY A 180 -6.78 -6.55 -19.57
C GLY A 180 -8.08 -6.08 -18.90
N GLY A 181 -8.02 -5.10 -17.99
CA GLY A 181 -9.16 -4.59 -17.23
C GLY A 181 -9.52 -5.42 -15.98
N VAL A 182 -8.78 -6.50 -15.67
CA VAL A 182 -9.00 -7.31 -14.47
C VAL A 182 -8.10 -6.79 -13.34
N PRO A 183 -8.69 -6.24 -12.26
CA PRO A 183 -7.93 -5.77 -11.09
C PRO A 183 -7.41 -6.94 -10.25
N LEU A 184 -6.19 -6.85 -9.79
CA LEU A 184 -5.50 -7.85 -8.96
C LEU A 184 -4.86 -7.19 -7.74
N GLY A 185 -5.05 -7.77 -6.57
CA GLY A 185 -4.56 -7.22 -5.29
C GLY A 185 -5.32 -5.96 -4.88
N PHE A 186 -4.61 -4.95 -4.39
CA PHE A 186 -5.15 -3.61 -4.13
C PHE A 186 -5.21 -2.84 -5.45
N ALA A 187 -6.33 -2.86 -6.11
CA ALA A 187 -6.48 -2.24 -7.41
C ALA A 187 -7.85 -1.58 -7.57
N ASN A 188 -7.92 -0.58 -8.41
CA ASN A 188 -9.13 0.19 -8.66
C ASN A 188 -9.87 -0.29 -9.91
N VAL A 189 -11.15 0.00 -9.98
CA VAL A 189 -11.95 -0.19 -11.17
C VAL A 189 -11.77 1.02 -12.07
N VAL A 190 -11.06 0.83 -13.18
CA VAL A 190 -10.77 1.88 -14.15
C VAL A 190 -11.21 1.45 -15.55
N PRO A 191 -11.62 2.38 -16.44
CA PRO A 191 -12.00 2.05 -17.80
C PRO A 191 -10.86 1.42 -18.60
N GLN A 192 -11.19 0.54 -19.52
CA GLN A 192 -10.23 0.14 -20.56
C GLN A 192 -9.97 1.31 -21.51
N GLY A 193 -8.72 1.41 -21.97
CA GLY A 193 -8.28 2.47 -22.85
C GLY A 193 -6.99 2.10 -23.58
N ASP A 194 -6.14 3.09 -23.82
CA ASP A 194 -4.95 2.97 -24.65
C ASP A 194 -3.63 3.31 -23.92
N ILE A 195 -3.65 3.39 -22.60
CA ILE A 195 -2.50 3.72 -21.78
C ILE A 195 -2.04 2.48 -21.02
N GLY A 196 -0.77 2.08 -21.21
CA GLY A 196 -0.12 1.03 -20.42
C GLY A 196 0.65 1.64 -19.26
N ILE A 197 0.56 1.07 -18.05
CA ILE A 197 1.28 1.52 -16.87
C ILE A 197 2.25 0.44 -16.40
N ILE A 198 3.47 0.81 -16.11
CA ILE A 198 4.49 -0.03 -15.46
C ILE A 198 4.84 0.66 -14.15
N GLY A 199 4.68 -0.02 -13.02
CA GLY A 199 4.93 0.60 -11.73
C GLY A 199 5.68 -0.30 -10.76
N ALA A 200 6.77 0.25 -10.21
CA ALA A 200 7.44 -0.30 -9.03
C ALA A 200 6.81 0.25 -7.73
N SER A 201 5.51 0.55 -7.77
CA SER A 201 4.75 1.16 -6.70
C SER A 201 3.26 0.86 -6.87
N GLY A 202 2.65 0.18 -5.90
CA GLY A 202 1.21 -0.12 -5.92
C GLY A 202 0.36 1.14 -5.85
N THR A 203 0.52 1.97 -4.83
CA THR A 203 -0.26 3.21 -4.66
C THR A 203 0.04 4.27 -5.73
N GLY A 204 1.24 4.26 -6.32
CA GLY A 204 1.54 5.08 -7.49
C GLY A 204 0.75 4.66 -8.74
N ILE A 205 0.63 3.34 -8.98
CA ILE A 205 -0.25 2.81 -10.05
C ILE A 205 -1.70 3.21 -9.78
N GLN A 206 -2.20 3.03 -8.55
CA GLN A 206 -3.56 3.37 -8.17
C GLN A 206 -3.85 4.86 -8.40
N GLU A 207 -3.02 5.76 -7.89
CA GLU A 207 -3.22 7.22 -8.04
C GLU A 207 -3.24 7.62 -9.51
N VAL A 208 -2.24 7.22 -10.30
CA VAL A 208 -2.16 7.62 -11.72
C VAL A 208 -3.31 7.02 -12.54
N SER A 209 -3.65 5.74 -12.34
CA SER A 209 -4.75 5.11 -13.06
C SER A 209 -6.12 5.72 -12.73
N CYS A 210 -6.35 6.08 -11.46
CA CYS A 210 -7.57 6.77 -11.02
C CYS A 210 -7.66 8.21 -11.60
N LEU A 211 -6.56 8.95 -11.61
CA LEU A 211 -6.51 10.29 -12.21
C LEU A 211 -6.78 10.24 -13.72
N ILE A 212 -6.21 9.28 -14.43
CA ILE A 212 -6.48 9.01 -15.85
C ILE A 212 -7.96 8.68 -16.06
N ALA A 213 -8.54 7.80 -15.23
CA ALA A 213 -9.94 7.41 -15.30
C ALA A 213 -10.89 8.60 -15.06
N ARG A 214 -10.60 9.43 -14.05
CA ARG A 214 -11.38 10.63 -13.73
C ARG A 214 -11.30 11.69 -14.83
N ALA A 215 -10.21 11.74 -15.59
CA ALA A 215 -10.07 12.56 -16.78
C ALA A 215 -10.78 11.96 -18.03
N GLY A 216 -11.55 10.89 -17.87
CA GLY A 216 -12.31 10.28 -18.95
C GLY A 216 -11.49 9.40 -19.91
N ARG A 217 -10.25 9.03 -19.51
CA ARG A 217 -9.39 8.10 -20.26
C ARG A 217 -9.34 6.74 -19.55
N GLY A 218 -8.70 5.76 -20.16
CA GLY A 218 -8.58 4.41 -19.62
C GLY A 218 -7.20 3.81 -19.87
N ILE A 219 -6.98 2.65 -19.26
CA ILE A 219 -5.71 1.92 -19.38
C ILE A 219 -5.90 0.57 -20.07
N THR A 220 -4.86 0.08 -20.76
CA THR A 220 -4.81 -1.30 -21.27
C THR A 220 -4.44 -2.25 -20.15
N HIS A 221 -3.31 -1.98 -19.52
CA HIS A 221 -2.74 -2.77 -18.44
C HIS A 221 -2.04 -1.87 -17.43
N ALA A 222 -2.00 -2.33 -16.18
CA ALA A 222 -1.06 -1.83 -15.18
C ALA A 222 -0.25 -3.02 -14.64
N LEU A 223 1.05 -3.01 -14.89
CA LEU A 223 1.97 -4.08 -14.53
C LEU A 223 2.79 -3.65 -13.32
N GLY A 224 2.50 -4.26 -12.15
CA GLY A 224 3.29 -4.05 -10.95
C GLY A 224 4.58 -4.84 -10.99
N THR A 225 5.72 -4.21 -10.79
CA THR A 225 7.03 -4.88 -10.88
C THR A 225 7.63 -5.26 -9.53
N GLY A 226 7.03 -4.77 -8.43
CA GLY A 226 7.58 -4.81 -7.08
C GLY A 226 8.55 -3.67 -6.83
N GLY A 227 8.61 -3.18 -5.59
CA GLY A 227 9.34 -1.98 -5.20
C GLY A 227 10.86 -2.05 -5.40
N ARG A 228 11.42 -3.26 -5.61
CA ARG A 228 12.87 -3.49 -5.69
C ARG A 228 13.37 -3.84 -7.10
N ASP A 229 12.48 -3.95 -8.10
CA ASP A 229 12.85 -4.35 -9.46
C ASP A 229 13.94 -3.44 -10.09
N LEU A 230 13.90 -2.15 -9.75
CA LEU A 230 14.84 -1.15 -10.26
C LEU A 230 16.11 -0.98 -9.40
N LYS A 231 16.37 -1.87 -8.43
CA LYS A 231 17.65 -1.97 -7.75
C LYS A 231 18.69 -2.64 -8.66
N ALA A 232 19.97 -2.36 -8.40
CA ALA A 232 21.08 -2.88 -9.21
C ALA A 232 21.14 -4.42 -9.22
N GLU A 233 20.80 -5.06 -8.10
CA GLU A 233 20.86 -6.50 -7.90
C GLU A 233 19.79 -7.23 -8.75
N VAL A 234 18.62 -6.61 -8.95
CA VAL A 234 17.52 -7.16 -9.76
C VAL A 234 17.64 -6.75 -11.23
N GLY A 235 18.06 -5.52 -11.49
CA GLY A 235 18.41 -5.05 -12.84
C GLY A 235 17.22 -4.80 -13.77
N ALA A 236 16.06 -4.37 -13.25
CA ALA A 236 14.85 -4.04 -14.00
C ALA A 236 14.30 -5.19 -14.88
N ILE A 237 14.47 -6.44 -14.46
CA ILE A 237 14.08 -7.59 -15.30
C ILE A 237 12.61 -7.52 -15.65
N THR A 238 11.71 -7.37 -14.67
CA THR A 238 10.28 -7.32 -14.92
C THR A 238 9.88 -6.03 -15.64
N THR A 239 10.50 -4.89 -15.31
CA THR A 239 10.24 -3.61 -15.98
C THR A 239 10.58 -3.68 -17.48
N LEU A 240 11.73 -4.26 -17.85
CA LEU A 240 12.11 -4.41 -19.25
C LEU A 240 11.17 -5.33 -20.01
N MET A 241 10.77 -6.47 -19.41
CA MET A 241 9.80 -7.36 -20.01
C MET A 241 8.42 -6.67 -20.14
N ALA A 242 8.02 -5.85 -19.19
CA ALA A 242 6.78 -5.09 -19.24
C ALA A 242 6.81 -4.03 -20.36
N ILE A 243 7.96 -3.35 -20.55
CA ILE A 243 8.15 -2.44 -21.68
C ILE A 243 7.99 -3.21 -23.00
N ASP A 244 8.65 -4.38 -23.12
CA ASP A 244 8.55 -5.20 -24.34
C ASP A 244 7.12 -5.63 -24.63
N ALA A 245 6.39 -6.06 -23.61
CA ALA A 245 5.00 -6.49 -23.76
C ALA A 245 4.06 -5.34 -24.17
N LEU A 246 4.14 -4.19 -23.49
CA LEU A 246 3.32 -3.03 -23.81
C LEU A 246 3.71 -2.36 -25.14
N ASP A 247 4.96 -2.43 -25.52
CA ASP A 247 5.46 -1.95 -26.83
C ASP A 247 4.90 -2.78 -27.97
N ALA A 248 4.79 -4.10 -27.76
CA ALA A 248 4.22 -5.04 -28.72
C ALA A 248 2.66 -5.06 -28.75
N ASP A 249 2.01 -4.55 -27.71
CA ASP A 249 0.53 -4.54 -27.65
C ASP A 249 -0.06 -3.42 -28.52
N ASP A 250 -0.81 -3.79 -29.54
CA ASP A 250 -1.43 -2.84 -30.47
C ASP A 250 -2.48 -1.93 -29.81
N HIS A 251 -3.06 -2.31 -28.70
CA HIS A 251 -4.02 -1.50 -27.95
C HIS A 251 -3.33 -0.41 -27.11
N THR A 252 -2.11 -0.63 -26.66
CA THR A 252 -1.33 0.35 -25.91
C THR A 252 -0.73 1.41 -26.84
N LYS A 253 -1.07 2.68 -26.66
CA LYS A 253 -0.58 3.80 -27.46
C LYS A 253 0.38 4.71 -26.71
N HIS A 254 0.34 4.71 -25.38
CA HIS A 254 1.21 5.48 -24.51
C HIS A 254 1.64 4.61 -23.33
N ILE A 255 2.90 4.68 -22.94
CA ILE A 255 3.42 3.90 -21.81
C ILE A 255 3.84 4.84 -20.68
N VAL A 256 3.38 4.53 -19.48
CA VAL A 256 3.73 5.25 -18.24
C VAL A 256 4.66 4.37 -17.41
N LEU A 257 5.74 4.95 -16.90
CA LEU A 257 6.67 4.29 -15.98
C LEU A 257 6.73 5.06 -14.67
N ILE A 258 6.40 4.39 -13.54
CA ILE A 258 6.33 4.98 -12.21
C ILE A 258 7.29 4.22 -11.29
N SER A 259 8.23 4.92 -10.66
CA SER A 259 9.08 4.33 -9.61
C SER A 259 9.67 5.39 -8.67
N LYS A 260 10.19 4.93 -7.53
CA LYS A 260 11.22 5.69 -6.79
C LYS A 260 12.48 5.78 -7.66
N PRO A 261 13.46 6.66 -7.36
CA PRO A 261 14.65 6.80 -8.18
C PRO A 261 15.38 5.45 -8.37
N PRO A 262 15.57 4.98 -9.61
CA PRO A 262 16.29 3.74 -9.86
C PRO A 262 17.80 3.89 -9.61
N ALA A 263 18.53 2.77 -9.45
CA ALA A 263 19.98 2.79 -9.50
C ALA A 263 20.46 3.36 -10.87
N ALA A 264 21.48 4.18 -10.89
CA ALA A 264 21.91 4.91 -12.09
C ALA A 264 22.22 4.00 -13.31
N SER A 265 22.82 2.82 -13.07
CA SER A 265 23.06 1.82 -14.11
C SER A 265 21.76 1.22 -14.66
N VAL A 266 20.78 1.00 -13.79
CA VAL A 266 19.47 0.45 -14.14
C VAL A 266 18.61 1.49 -14.86
N ALA A 267 18.65 2.75 -14.41
CA ALA A 267 18.00 3.86 -15.12
C ALA A 267 18.46 3.93 -16.57
N ARG A 268 19.78 3.87 -16.81
CA ARG A 268 20.35 3.87 -18.17
C ARG A 268 19.82 2.70 -19.00
N LEU A 269 19.83 1.47 -18.45
CA LEU A 269 19.35 0.28 -19.14
C LEU A 269 17.88 0.40 -19.54
N VAL A 270 17.03 0.92 -18.65
CA VAL A 270 15.60 1.15 -18.91
C VAL A 270 15.42 2.23 -19.99
N LEU A 271 16.13 3.36 -19.89
CA LEU A 271 16.01 4.45 -20.85
C LEU A 271 16.55 4.08 -22.24
N ASP A 272 17.62 3.26 -22.32
CA ASP A 272 18.11 2.70 -23.58
C ASP A 272 17.07 1.79 -24.25
N ARG A 273 16.24 1.08 -23.47
CA ARG A 273 15.11 0.32 -24.01
C ARG A 273 13.96 1.23 -24.44
N VAL A 274 13.62 2.24 -23.64
CA VAL A 274 12.60 3.24 -23.98
C VAL A 274 12.94 3.92 -25.31
N ALA A 275 14.19 4.32 -25.51
CA ALA A 275 14.67 4.97 -26.74
C ALA A 275 14.41 4.15 -28.02
N LYS A 276 14.28 2.82 -27.91
CA LYS A 276 14.04 1.91 -29.04
C LYS A 276 12.56 1.71 -29.37
N SER A 277 11.67 2.21 -28.51
CA SER A 277 10.23 2.13 -28.74
C SER A 277 9.76 3.24 -29.66
N ALA A 278 8.78 2.93 -30.51
CA ALA A 278 8.07 3.93 -31.31
C ALA A 278 6.95 4.64 -30.52
N LYS A 279 6.58 4.12 -29.34
CA LYS A 279 5.51 4.69 -28.52
C LYS A 279 6.04 5.82 -27.64
N PRO A 280 5.19 6.82 -27.32
CA PRO A 280 5.53 7.86 -26.35
C PRO A 280 5.54 7.29 -24.93
N PHE A 281 6.43 7.82 -24.10
CA PHE A 281 6.53 7.49 -22.68
C PHE A 281 6.31 8.72 -21.81
N THR A 282 5.71 8.51 -20.64
CA THR A 282 5.75 9.43 -19.51
C THR A 282 6.45 8.74 -18.35
N ILE A 283 7.54 9.31 -17.85
CA ILE A 283 8.40 8.71 -16.83
C ILE A 283 8.35 9.54 -15.56
N CYS A 284 7.89 8.94 -14.47
CA CYS A 284 7.90 9.48 -13.13
C CYS A 284 8.89 8.68 -12.28
N PHE A 285 10.15 9.13 -12.27
CA PHE A 285 11.12 8.69 -11.27
C PHE A 285 11.04 9.65 -10.09
N LEU A 286 10.16 9.34 -9.17
CA LEU A 286 9.70 10.24 -8.11
C LEU A 286 10.88 10.73 -7.26
N GLY A 287 11.16 12.05 -7.32
CA GLY A 287 12.29 12.67 -6.62
C GLY A 287 13.64 12.59 -7.34
N ALA A 288 13.70 12.04 -8.56
CA ALA A 288 14.91 12.14 -9.38
C ALA A 288 14.98 13.52 -10.06
N SER A 289 16.15 14.15 -10.02
CA SER A 289 16.48 15.34 -10.79
C SER A 289 17.44 14.96 -11.93
N ASP A 290 17.39 15.73 -13.03
CA ASP A 290 18.40 15.73 -14.10
C ASP A 290 18.59 14.38 -14.83
N VAL A 291 17.54 13.59 -14.99
CA VAL A 291 17.56 12.38 -15.79
C VAL A 291 17.43 12.76 -17.28
N ALA A 292 18.47 12.55 -18.06
CA ALA A 292 18.41 12.74 -19.50
C ALA A 292 17.48 11.70 -20.15
N LEU A 293 16.35 12.14 -20.69
CA LEU A 293 15.36 11.28 -21.30
C LEU A 293 15.55 11.17 -22.83
N PRO A 294 15.17 10.03 -23.44
CA PRO A 294 15.10 9.90 -24.88
C PRO A 294 13.99 10.76 -25.48
N ALA A 295 14.07 11.04 -26.78
CA ALA A 295 13.18 11.97 -27.48
C ALA A 295 11.69 11.59 -27.42
N ASN A 296 11.39 10.30 -27.28
CA ASN A 296 10.02 9.77 -27.15
C ASN A 296 9.51 9.72 -25.68
N ALA A 297 10.24 10.29 -24.71
CA ALA A 297 9.86 10.28 -23.32
C ALA A 297 9.76 11.69 -22.73
N ARG A 298 8.80 11.87 -21.80
CA ARG A 298 8.63 13.09 -21.01
C ARG A 298 8.77 12.77 -19.52
N ALA A 299 9.46 13.65 -18.78
CA ALA A 299 9.54 13.56 -17.33
C ALA A 299 8.26 14.12 -16.68
N ALA A 300 7.85 13.46 -15.61
CA ALA A 300 6.83 13.97 -14.68
C ALA A 300 7.43 14.03 -13.28
N ALA A 301 7.23 15.15 -12.58
CA ALA A 301 7.76 15.36 -11.24
C ALA A 301 6.87 14.73 -10.14
N THR A 302 5.58 14.56 -10.41
CA THR A 302 4.57 14.04 -9.49
C THR A 302 3.67 13.02 -10.17
N LEU A 303 2.93 12.24 -9.39
CA LEU A 303 1.93 11.30 -9.91
C LEU A 303 0.81 12.04 -10.66
N LYS A 304 0.38 13.20 -10.13
CA LYS A 304 -0.59 14.05 -10.83
C LYS A 304 -0.05 14.56 -12.17
N ALA A 305 1.16 15.12 -12.21
CA ALA A 305 1.77 15.57 -13.44
C ALA A 305 1.93 14.44 -14.47
N THR A 306 2.14 13.20 -14.00
CA THR A 306 2.17 12.02 -14.86
C THR A 306 0.84 11.82 -15.56
N ALA A 307 -0.26 11.85 -14.82
CA ALA A 307 -1.60 11.73 -15.39
C ALA A 307 -1.92 12.89 -16.33
N ASP A 308 -1.63 14.13 -15.94
CA ASP A 308 -1.87 15.34 -16.75
C ASP A 308 -1.17 15.28 -18.11
N ILE A 309 0.09 14.88 -18.15
CA ILE A 309 0.85 14.71 -19.40
C ILE A 309 0.18 13.67 -20.31
N VAL A 310 -0.25 12.56 -19.74
CA VAL A 310 -0.82 11.44 -20.49
C VAL A 310 -2.21 11.78 -21.05
N VAL A 311 -3.03 12.50 -20.28
CA VAL A 311 -4.36 12.89 -20.75
C VAL A 311 -4.36 14.14 -21.63
N GLY A 312 -3.22 14.84 -21.69
CA GLY A 312 -3.06 16.04 -22.54
C GLY A 312 -3.78 17.29 -21.99
N GLY A 313 -4.01 17.35 -20.70
CA GLY A 313 -4.68 18.47 -20.04
C GLY A 313 -4.31 18.58 -18.57
N SER A 314 -4.34 19.79 -18.03
CA SER A 314 -4.26 20.02 -16.59
C SER A 314 -5.67 20.20 -16.04
N ALA A 315 -6.03 19.42 -15.03
CA ALA A 315 -7.18 19.76 -14.19
C ALA A 315 -6.88 21.08 -13.46
N ALA A 316 -7.89 21.87 -13.14
CA ALA A 316 -7.73 23.14 -12.41
C ALA A 316 -6.95 22.87 -11.09
N SER A 317 -5.94 23.68 -10.84
CA SER A 317 -5.14 23.56 -9.61
C SER A 317 -5.98 23.92 -8.39
N TRP A 318 -6.00 23.06 -7.41
CA TRP A 318 -6.67 23.28 -6.13
C TRP A 318 -6.11 24.48 -5.34
N ALA A 319 -4.84 24.86 -5.57
CA ALA A 319 -4.17 26.02 -4.97
C ALA A 319 -4.92 27.37 -5.15
N GLN A 320 -5.98 27.39 -5.95
CA GLN A 320 -6.83 28.57 -6.13
C GLN A 320 -8.00 28.68 -5.14
N GLN A 321 -8.24 27.68 -4.30
CA GLN A 321 -9.30 27.74 -3.28
C GLN A 321 -8.76 28.38 -1.99
N PRO A 322 -9.43 29.42 -1.45
CA PRO A 322 -9.01 30.01 -0.18
C PRO A 322 -9.18 28.99 0.95
N LEU A 323 -8.09 28.71 1.66
CA LEU A 323 -8.10 27.85 2.82
C LEU A 323 -8.41 28.65 4.09
N PRO A 324 -9.08 28.05 5.09
CA PRO A 324 -9.19 28.68 6.39
C PRO A 324 -7.79 28.87 6.99
N GLY A 325 -7.55 29.99 7.65
CA GLY A 325 -6.31 30.25 8.34
C GLY A 325 -6.05 29.24 9.46
N LEU A 326 -4.79 28.98 9.77
CA LEU A 326 -4.42 28.09 10.86
C LEU A 326 -4.85 28.68 12.21
N GLY A 327 -5.68 27.93 12.94
CA GLY A 327 -6.12 28.34 14.28
C GLY A 327 -5.07 28.05 15.38
N ARG A 328 -4.01 27.30 15.05
CA ARG A 328 -2.96 26.84 15.99
C ARG A 328 -1.75 26.37 15.19
N GLY A 329 -0.64 26.16 15.87
CA GLY A 329 0.62 25.57 15.38
C GLY A 329 0.95 25.76 13.88
N GLY A 330 2.18 25.57 13.52
CA GLY A 330 2.65 25.72 12.14
C GLY A 330 3.25 24.45 11.56
N LEU A 331 3.15 23.31 12.28
CA LEU A 331 3.72 22.07 11.80
C LEU A 331 2.68 21.21 11.06
N VAL A 332 3.15 20.44 10.10
CA VAL A 332 2.35 19.44 9.38
C VAL A 332 2.70 18.05 9.87
N ARG A 333 1.67 17.25 10.13
CA ARG A 333 1.77 15.81 10.36
C ARG A 333 1.07 15.08 9.22
N GLY A 334 1.86 14.43 8.37
CA GLY A 334 1.37 13.55 7.31
C GLY A 334 1.27 12.11 7.82
N LEU A 335 0.13 11.46 7.67
CA LEU A 335 -0.12 10.09 8.08
C LEU A 335 -0.67 9.32 6.88
N PHE A 336 0.20 8.60 6.19
CA PHE A 336 -0.09 7.98 4.90
C PHE A 336 -0.27 6.46 5.01
N ALA A 337 -1.24 5.93 4.29
CA ALA A 337 -1.37 4.51 4.02
C ALA A 337 -0.55 4.08 2.78
N GLY A 338 -0.34 5.01 1.85
CA GLY A 338 0.41 4.77 0.64
C GLY A 338 1.84 5.27 0.70
N GLY A 339 2.84 4.37 0.74
CA GLY A 339 4.25 4.77 0.84
C GLY A 339 4.75 5.66 -0.30
N THR A 340 4.21 5.52 -1.50
CA THR A 340 4.56 6.40 -2.62
C THR A 340 3.89 7.77 -2.49
N LEU A 341 2.67 7.83 -1.95
CA LEU A 341 1.97 9.09 -1.66
C LEU A 341 2.71 9.86 -0.55
N CYS A 342 3.18 9.16 0.49
CA CYS A 342 4.08 9.72 1.51
C CYS A 342 5.38 10.26 0.89
N SER A 343 6.01 9.51 -0.02
CA SER A 343 7.24 9.94 -0.70
C SER A 343 7.01 11.18 -1.57
N GLU A 344 5.89 11.23 -2.31
CA GLU A 344 5.51 12.39 -3.12
C GLU A 344 5.32 13.64 -2.26
N ALA A 345 4.60 13.53 -1.13
CA ALA A 345 4.41 14.62 -0.20
C ALA A 345 5.74 15.18 0.33
N GLN A 346 6.67 14.30 0.73
CA GLN A 346 8.00 14.72 1.17
C GLN A 346 8.75 15.50 0.07
N ILE A 347 8.68 15.03 -1.18
CA ILE A 347 9.36 15.66 -2.32
C ILE A 347 8.79 17.05 -2.58
N ILE A 348 7.47 17.20 -2.57
CA ILE A 348 6.79 18.49 -2.78
C ILE A 348 7.16 19.48 -1.66
N PHE A 349 7.17 19.04 -0.39
CA PHE A 349 7.63 19.87 0.73
C PHE A 349 9.05 20.37 0.55
N ARG A 350 9.96 19.47 0.14
CA ARG A 350 11.36 19.82 -0.10
C ARG A 350 11.54 20.77 -1.29
N GLN A 351 10.76 20.59 -2.35
CA GLN A 351 10.77 21.52 -3.49
C GLN A 351 10.27 22.92 -3.11
N ALA A 352 9.38 23.00 -2.12
CA ALA A 352 8.95 24.26 -1.51
C ALA A 352 9.97 24.83 -0.49
N GLY A 353 11.14 24.21 -0.32
CA GLY A 353 12.18 24.66 0.62
C GLY A 353 11.89 24.34 2.09
N LEU A 354 10.92 23.48 2.37
CA LEU A 354 10.55 23.08 3.73
C LEU A 354 11.31 21.83 4.19
N ALA A 355 11.80 21.87 5.43
CA ALA A 355 12.39 20.71 6.06
C ALA A 355 11.32 19.67 6.43
N VAL A 356 11.60 18.39 6.17
CA VAL A 356 10.69 17.30 6.44
C VAL A 356 11.43 16.09 7.00
N MET A 357 10.81 15.42 7.98
CA MET A 357 11.26 14.16 8.57
C MET A 357 10.30 13.03 8.19
N SER A 358 10.82 11.82 8.08
CA SER A 358 10.00 10.63 7.79
C SER A 358 10.62 9.35 8.37
N ASN A 359 9.79 8.34 8.65
CA ASN A 359 10.26 6.98 8.93
C ASN A 359 10.85 6.31 7.67
N VAL A 360 10.39 6.75 6.47
CA VAL A 360 10.91 6.30 5.17
C VAL A 360 11.39 7.54 4.38
N PRO A 361 12.52 8.16 4.76
CA PRO A 361 12.93 9.43 4.19
C PRO A 361 13.33 9.31 2.72
N VAL A 362 12.83 10.23 1.89
CA VAL A 362 13.34 10.42 0.53
C VAL A 362 14.72 11.11 0.55
N PRO A 363 15.54 11.05 -0.51
CA PRO A 363 16.82 11.73 -0.55
C PRO A 363 16.71 13.21 -0.14
N GLY A 364 17.44 13.59 0.91
CA GLY A 364 17.49 14.92 1.51
C GLY A 364 16.35 15.24 2.50
N ALA A 365 15.44 14.33 2.79
CA ALA A 365 14.63 14.37 4.00
C ALA A 365 15.41 13.75 5.18
N SER A 366 15.04 14.12 6.40
CA SER A 366 15.66 13.57 7.62
C SER A 366 14.90 12.33 8.08
N ALA A 367 15.63 11.34 8.63
CA ALA A 367 14.99 10.21 9.30
C ALA A 367 14.42 10.65 10.65
N ILE A 368 13.22 10.16 10.97
CA ILE A 368 12.71 10.24 12.34
C ILE A 368 13.58 9.29 13.17
N GLY A 369 14.36 9.84 14.13
CA GLY A 369 15.06 9.00 15.10
C GLY A 369 14.05 8.18 15.89
N ARG A 370 14.36 6.92 16.21
CA ARG A 370 13.53 6.15 17.14
C ARG A 370 13.30 7.00 18.38
N ALA A 371 12.03 7.17 18.75
CA ALA A 371 11.61 8.01 19.87
C ALA A 371 12.18 7.44 21.18
N GLN A 372 13.44 7.76 21.50
CA GLN A 372 14.09 7.41 22.76
C GLN A 372 14.22 8.58 23.74
N ASP A 373 13.85 9.82 23.35
CA ASP A 373 14.23 10.96 24.18
C ASP A 373 13.13 12.02 24.43
N GLY A 374 11.84 11.75 24.22
CA GLY A 374 10.79 12.74 24.51
C GLY A 374 10.99 14.09 23.79
N LYS A 375 11.77 14.12 22.71
CA LYS A 375 12.01 15.34 21.94
C LYS A 375 10.75 15.73 21.18
N VAL A 376 10.27 16.93 21.43
CA VAL A 376 9.26 17.59 20.61
C VAL A 376 9.80 17.67 19.19
N LEU A 377 9.09 17.09 18.23
CA LEU A 377 9.44 17.17 16.81
C LEU A 377 9.24 18.63 16.36
N THR A 378 10.31 19.29 15.94
CA THR A 378 10.32 20.71 15.55
C THR A 378 10.06 20.93 14.08
N ASP A 379 10.05 19.87 13.26
CA ASP A 379 9.90 19.93 11.80
C ASP A 379 8.59 19.31 11.35
N HIS A 380 8.26 19.50 10.07
CA HIS A 380 7.17 18.78 9.42
C HIS A 380 7.50 17.28 9.36
N VAL A 381 6.50 16.43 9.60
CA VAL A 381 6.69 14.97 9.65
C VAL A 381 5.72 14.28 8.72
N MET A 382 6.24 13.36 7.90
CA MET A 382 5.46 12.49 7.01
C MET A 382 5.73 11.04 7.38
N ILE A 383 4.69 10.34 7.84
CA ILE A 383 4.77 8.95 8.30
C ILE A 383 4.09 8.04 7.27
N ASP A 384 4.84 7.07 6.78
CA ASP A 384 4.32 5.93 6.04
C ASP A 384 3.88 4.85 7.03
N LEU A 385 2.57 4.73 7.24
CA LEU A 385 1.96 3.74 8.11
C LEU A 385 1.85 2.36 7.43
N GLY A 386 2.12 2.30 6.13
CA GLY A 386 2.23 1.05 5.37
C GLY A 386 3.60 0.40 5.45
N ASP A 387 4.59 1.05 6.08
CA ASP A 387 5.94 0.49 6.28
C ASP A 387 5.93 -0.68 7.27
N ASP A 388 6.92 -1.56 7.14
CA ASP A 388 7.08 -2.76 7.98
C ASP A 388 7.08 -2.45 9.48
N GLU A 389 7.54 -1.26 9.89
CA GLU A 389 7.53 -0.84 11.29
C GLU A 389 6.10 -0.81 11.88
N PHE A 390 5.10 -0.45 11.07
CA PHE A 390 3.70 -0.34 11.50
C PHE A 390 2.87 -1.58 11.13
N THR A 391 3.25 -2.29 10.07
CA THR A 391 2.48 -3.43 9.53
C THR A 391 2.96 -4.79 10.00
N ARG A 392 4.13 -4.86 10.67
CA ARG A 392 4.63 -6.12 11.21
C ARG A 392 3.67 -6.65 12.28
N GLY A 393 2.94 -7.73 11.92
CA GLY A 393 1.92 -8.35 12.77
C GLY A 393 0.61 -7.56 12.91
N ARG A 394 0.46 -6.52 12.12
CA ARG A 394 -0.76 -5.71 12.04
C ARG A 394 -1.21 -5.62 10.58
N PRO A 395 -2.52 -5.45 10.32
CA PRO A 395 -3.00 -5.23 8.98
C PRO A 395 -2.44 -3.95 8.38
N HIS A 396 -2.30 -3.92 7.06
CA HIS A 396 -1.97 -2.70 6.34
C HIS A 396 -3.06 -1.62 6.53
N PRO A 397 -2.74 -0.32 6.69
CA PRO A 397 -3.72 0.75 6.95
C PRO A 397 -4.78 0.94 5.85
N MET A 398 -4.52 0.52 4.63
CA MET A 398 -5.56 0.49 3.56
C MET A 398 -6.67 -0.52 3.86
N PHE A 399 -6.34 -1.61 4.54
CA PHE A 399 -7.26 -2.65 4.92
C PHE A 399 -7.90 -2.38 6.30
N GLU A 400 -7.10 -1.88 7.25
CA GLU A 400 -7.48 -1.59 8.63
C GLU A 400 -7.15 -0.12 8.97
N PRO A 401 -8.06 0.83 8.71
CA PRO A 401 -7.82 2.24 8.97
C PRO A 401 -7.56 2.56 10.45
N GLY A 402 -7.95 1.69 11.39
CA GLY A 402 -7.66 1.84 12.80
C GLY A 402 -6.18 1.87 13.17
N VAL A 403 -5.29 1.40 12.29
CA VAL A 403 -3.82 1.57 12.44
C VAL A 403 -3.42 3.04 12.53
N ARG A 404 -4.19 3.93 11.89
CA ARG A 404 -3.98 5.38 11.90
C ARG A 404 -4.45 6.06 13.19
N ASP A 405 -5.36 5.44 13.95
CA ASP A 405 -6.09 6.09 15.06
C ASP A 405 -5.15 6.62 16.16
N GLY A 406 -4.15 5.83 16.56
CA GLY A 406 -3.15 6.22 17.55
C GLY A 406 -2.32 7.44 17.09
N PRO A 407 -1.58 7.34 15.98
CA PRO A 407 -0.82 8.48 15.43
C PRO A 407 -1.69 9.72 15.15
N LEU A 408 -2.94 9.53 14.73
CA LEU A 408 -3.88 10.62 14.53
C LEU A 408 -4.31 11.28 15.84
N ALA A 409 -4.56 10.50 16.90
CA ALA A 409 -4.86 11.03 18.24
C ALA A 409 -3.70 11.86 18.78
N GLU A 410 -2.46 11.39 18.62
CA GLU A 410 -1.25 12.11 19.00
C GLU A 410 -1.12 13.45 18.24
N ALA A 411 -1.31 13.42 16.92
CA ALA A 411 -1.25 14.63 16.09
C ALA A 411 -2.35 15.65 16.44
N LEU A 412 -3.54 15.17 16.79
CA LEU A 412 -4.66 16.02 17.24
C LEU A 412 -4.38 16.67 18.60
N ALA A 413 -3.67 15.96 19.49
CA ALA A 413 -3.33 16.45 20.83
C ALA A 413 -2.12 17.40 20.84
N ASP A 414 -1.23 17.33 19.86
CA ASP A 414 -0.02 18.14 19.77
C ASP A 414 -0.34 19.61 19.41
N PRO A 415 -0.12 20.60 20.30
CA PRO A 415 -0.44 22.00 20.04
C PRO A 415 0.45 22.63 18.95
N SER A 416 1.58 22.04 18.62
CA SER A 416 2.48 22.52 17.55
C SER A 416 1.97 22.17 16.15
N VAL A 417 1.07 21.19 16.05
CA VAL A 417 0.48 20.73 14.78
C VAL A 417 -0.66 21.65 14.38
N GLY A 418 -0.52 22.30 13.25
CA GLY A 418 -1.56 23.14 12.64
C GLY A 418 -2.31 22.44 11.51
N ILE A 419 -1.65 21.46 10.86
CA ILE A 419 -2.20 20.75 9.70
C ILE A 419 -1.93 19.25 9.85
N ILE A 420 -2.95 18.44 9.56
CA ILE A 420 -2.84 16.99 9.38
C ILE A 420 -3.10 16.69 7.90
N LEU A 421 -2.16 15.99 7.25
CA LEU A 421 -2.26 15.58 5.85
C LEU A 421 -2.45 14.08 5.77
N LEU A 422 -3.48 13.64 5.03
CA LEU A 422 -3.90 12.24 4.95
C LEU A 422 -4.09 11.79 3.51
N ASP A 423 -3.92 10.49 3.28
CA ASP A 423 -4.43 9.81 2.10
C ASP A 423 -5.56 8.82 2.47
N ILE A 424 -6.51 8.64 1.57
CA ILE A 424 -7.49 7.57 1.60
C ILE A 424 -7.36 6.82 0.28
N VAL A 425 -7.07 5.53 0.34
CA VAL A 425 -6.88 4.69 -0.85
C VAL A 425 -8.01 3.67 -0.93
N LEU A 426 -8.78 3.74 -2.00
CA LEU A 426 -9.94 2.91 -2.28
C LEU A 426 -9.58 1.75 -3.22
N GLY A 427 -10.55 0.92 -3.53
CA GLY A 427 -10.45 -0.19 -4.46
C GLY A 427 -10.59 -1.56 -3.82
N TYR A 428 -10.38 -2.60 -4.61
CA TYR A 428 -10.40 -3.98 -4.12
C TYR A 428 -9.33 -4.20 -3.06
N GLY A 429 -9.64 -5.03 -2.08
CA GLY A 429 -8.75 -5.31 -0.95
C GLY A 429 -8.75 -4.23 0.14
N GLY A 430 -9.22 -3.01 -0.15
CA GLY A 430 -9.32 -1.93 0.82
C GLY A 430 -10.50 -2.09 1.80
N HIS A 431 -10.48 -1.27 2.87
CA HIS A 431 -11.59 -1.20 3.81
C HIS A 431 -12.89 -0.77 3.11
N PRO A 432 -14.06 -1.34 3.46
CA PRO A 432 -15.32 -1.00 2.78
C PRO A 432 -15.79 0.46 2.97
N ASP A 433 -15.39 1.12 4.06
CA ASP A 433 -15.74 2.52 4.34
C ASP A 433 -14.63 3.23 5.14
N PRO A 434 -13.48 3.55 4.51
CA PRO A 434 -12.37 4.21 5.21
C PRO A 434 -12.67 5.66 5.61
N ALA A 435 -13.48 6.38 4.83
CA ALA A 435 -13.88 7.75 5.15
C ALA A 435 -14.86 7.78 6.32
N GLY A 436 -15.83 6.87 6.38
CA GLY A 436 -16.75 6.75 7.52
C GLY A 436 -16.01 6.42 8.82
N HIS A 437 -14.98 5.55 8.78
CA HIS A 437 -14.11 5.30 9.93
C HIS A 437 -13.44 6.58 10.43
N LEU A 438 -12.81 7.35 9.52
CA LEU A 438 -12.16 8.60 9.87
C LEU A 438 -13.16 9.65 10.38
N ALA A 439 -14.32 9.78 9.74
CA ALA A 439 -15.36 10.69 10.16
C ALA A 439 -15.85 10.38 11.58
N ALA A 440 -16.10 9.11 11.89
CA ALA A 440 -16.49 8.67 13.24
C ALA A 440 -15.39 8.94 14.28
N PHE A 441 -14.11 8.76 13.90
CA PHE A 441 -12.99 9.09 14.79
C PHE A 441 -12.88 10.59 15.09
N LEU A 442 -13.26 11.44 14.15
CA LEU A 442 -13.20 12.91 14.29
C LEU A 442 -14.44 13.49 14.98
N ASP A 443 -15.51 12.72 15.13
CA ASP A 443 -16.77 13.20 15.74
C ASP A 443 -16.57 13.69 17.18
N GLY A 444 -17.24 14.81 17.51
CA GLY A 444 -17.11 15.45 18.82
C GLY A 444 -15.75 16.12 19.11
N ARG A 445 -14.82 16.14 18.17
CA ARG A 445 -13.49 16.78 18.31
C ARG A 445 -13.52 18.18 17.72
N GLU A 446 -14.04 19.15 18.48
CA GLU A 446 -13.94 20.57 18.16
C GLU A 446 -12.51 21.08 18.40
N HIS A 447 -12.12 22.23 17.82
CA HIS A 447 -10.79 22.87 18.01
C HIS A 447 -9.60 21.99 17.59
N ARG A 448 -9.66 21.37 16.42
CA ARG A 448 -8.62 20.52 15.85
C ARG A 448 -7.76 21.26 14.80
N PRO A 449 -6.58 20.73 14.45
CA PRO A 449 -5.81 21.17 13.29
C PRO A 449 -6.65 21.15 12.00
N LEU A 450 -6.24 21.90 11.00
CA LEU A 450 -6.75 21.77 9.65
C LEU A 450 -6.44 20.36 9.16
N ILE A 451 -7.43 19.63 8.65
CA ILE A 451 -7.22 18.30 8.07
C ILE A 451 -7.40 18.41 6.56
N VAL A 452 -6.37 18.02 5.82
CA VAL A 452 -6.37 17.96 4.36
C VAL A 452 -6.16 16.51 3.95
N ALA A 453 -6.95 16.02 3.01
CA ALA A 453 -6.85 14.65 2.53
C ALA A 453 -6.92 14.57 1.01
N SER A 454 -6.33 13.52 0.45
CA SER A 454 -6.60 13.04 -0.90
C SER A 454 -7.37 11.72 -0.86
N VAL A 455 -8.18 11.46 -1.89
CA VAL A 455 -8.90 10.20 -2.06
C VAL A 455 -8.53 9.60 -3.41
N THR A 456 -7.66 8.60 -3.38
CA THR A 456 -7.28 7.79 -4.54
C THR A 456 -8.36 6.74 -4.79
N GLY A 457 -9.06 6.86 -5.91
CA GLY A 457 -10.16 5.97 -6.27
C GLY A 457 -11.03 6.51 -7.40
N THR A 458 -12.03 5.71 -7.77
CA THR A 458 -13.06 6.03 -8.76
C THR A 458 -14.46 5.75 -8.19
N ASP A 459 -15.50 6.26 -8.85
CA ASP A 459 -16.88 5.95 -8.46
C ASP A 459 -17.32 4.53 -8.82
N ALA A 460 -16.54 3.83 -9.64
CA ALA A 460 -16.75 2.43 -10.00
C ALA A 460 -16.12 1.46 -8.98
N ASP A 461 -15.31 1.94 -8.04
CA ASP A 461 -14.74 1.13 -6.98
C ASP A 461 -15.82 0.59 -6.02
N PRO A 462 -15.57 -0.51 -5.30
CA PRO A 462 -16.49 -1.02 -4.28
C PRO A 462 -16.89 0.04 -3.24
N GLN A 463 -16.01 1.02 -3.00
CA GLN A 463 -16.27 2.23 -2.21
C GLN A 463 -16.36 3.42 -3.18
N PRO A 464 -17.55 3.85 -3.62
CA PRO A 464 -17.67 4.96 -4.57
C PRO A 464 -16.95 6.22 -4.06
N ARG A 465 -16.00 6.74 -4.85
CA ARG A 465 -15.14 7.85 -4.42
C ARG A 465 -15.93 9.07 -3.97
N ASN A 466 -16.97 9.45 -4.72
CA ASN A 466 -17.77 10.64 -4.37
C ASN A 466 -18.42 10.50 -3.00
N ALA A 467 -18.94 9.32 -2.66
CA ALA A 467 -19.51 9.08 -1.32
C ALA A 467 -18.46 9.22 -0.21
N GLN A 468 -17.23 8.73 -0.44
CA GLN A 468 -16.13 8.88 0.52
C GLN A 468 -15.70 10.35 0.67
N VAL A 469 -15.63 11.09 -0.43
CA VAL A 469 -15.33 12.54 -0.42
C VAL A 469 -16.41 13.31 0.35
N GLU A 470 -17.68 13.04 0.11
CA GLU A 470 -18.81 13.66 0.81
C GLU A 470 -18.77 13.39 2.32
N ALA A 471 -18.48 12.15 2.72
CA ALA A 471 -18.35 11.78 4.13
C ALA A 471 -17.23 12.55 4.83
N LEU A 472 -16.06 12.66 4.18
CA LEU A 472 -14.91 13.44 4.68
C LEU A 472 -15.24 14.93 4.77
N ALA A 473 -15.86 15.50 3.75
CA ALA A 473 -16.25 16.92 3.72
C ALA A 473 -17.27 17.23 4.83
N ALA A 474 -18.25 16.36 5.04
CA ALA A 474 -19.22 16.48 6.14
C ALA A 474 -18.56 16.44 7.53
N ALA A 475 -17.46 15.68 7.66
CA ALA A 475 -16.63 15.66 8.86
C ALA A 475 -15.66 16.85 8.96
N GLY A 476 -15.72 17.84 8.03
CA GLY A 476 -14.88 19.02 8.03
C GLY A 476 -13.43 18.77 7.59
N VAL A 477 -13.20 17.71 6.81
CA VAL A 477 -11.92 17.44 6.15
C VAL A 477 -11.93 18.11 4.78
N ILE A 478 -10.85 18.79 4.44
CA ILE A 478 -10.66 19.38 3.12
C ILE A 478 -10.11 18.31 2.18
N VAL A 479 -10.85 17.98 1.13
CA VAL A 479 -10.47 16.93 0.19
C VAL A 479 -9.98 17.54 -1.11
N ALA A 480 -8.71 17.30 -1.45
CA ALA A 480 -8.12 17.68 -2.72
C ALA A 480 -8.28 16.56 -3.76
N ASP A 481 -8.14 16.93 -5.03
CA ASP A 481 -8.36 16.00 -6.14
C ASP A 481 -7.24 14.96 -6.34
N SER A 482 -6.04 15.25 -5.83
CA SER A 482 -4.88 14.36 -5.87
C SER A 482 -4.03 14.52 -4.63
N ASN A 483 -3.12 13.57 -4.41
CA ASN A 483 -2.16 13.64 -3.30
C ASN A 483 -1.20 14.84 -3.44
N ALA A 484 -0.77 15.15 -4.66
CA ALA A 484 0.06 16.33 -4.91
C ALA A 484 -0.68 17.62 -4.53
N GLU A 485 -1.94 17.77 -4.95
CA GLU A 485 -2.75 18.95 -4.61
C GLU A 485 -3.08 19.04 -3.12
N ALA A 486 -3.34 17.93 -2.44
CA ALA A 486 -3.52 17.91 -0.99
C ALA A 486 -2.24 18.41 -0.28
N THR A 487 -1.08 18.01 -0.77
CA THR A 487 0.21 18.43 -0.24
C THR A 487 0.48 19.91 -0.49
N GLU A 488 0.23 20.39 -1.72
CA GLU A 488 0.35 21.82 -2.09
C GLU A 488 -0.61 22.69 -1.28
N ALA A 489 -1.83 22.21 -1.04
CA ALA A 489 -2.81 22.85 -0.19
C ALA A 489 -2.32 22.98 1.26
N ALA A 490 -1.76 21.91 1.82
CA ALA A 490 -1.18 21.95 3.16
C ALA A 490 -0.04 22.99 3.25
N ILE A 491 0.82 23.08 2.23
CA ILE A 491 1.90 24.08 2.16
C ILE A 491 1.31 25.49 2.05
N ALA A 492 0.32 25.70 1.19
CA ALA A 492 -0.33 27.00 1.03
C ALA A 492 -0.98 27.51 2.33
N ALA A 493 -1.56 26.58 3.13
CA ALA A 493 -2.16 26.90 4.42
C ALA A 493 -1.15 27.32 5.49
N LEU A 494 0.14 26.96 5.35
CA LEU A 494 1.19 27.46 6.25
C LEU A 494 1.43 28.98 6.11
N GLY A 495 0.95 29.56 5.02
CA GLY A 495 1.18 30.97 4.71
C GLY A 495 2.60 31.24 4.18
N PRO A 496 2.88 32.47 3.75
CA PRO A 496 4.22 32.85 3.34
C PRO A 496 5.17 32.63 4.52
N SER A 497 6.29 32.00 4.27
CA SER A 497 7.36 31.83 5.27
C SER A 497 7.73 33.22 5.81
N LEU A 498 7.25 33.55 7.00
CA LEU A 498 7.89 34.61 7.75
C LEU A 498 9.31 34.11 7.97
N ASP A 499 10.27 34.82 7.43
CA ASP A 499 11.70 34.62 7.68
C ASP A 499 11.92 34.26 9.15
N ARG A 500 12.14 32.98 9.41
CA ARG A 500 12.55 32.54 10.74
C ARG A 500 14.05 32.78 10.79
N ALA A 501 14.37 34.00 11.30
CA ALA A 501 15.71 34.39 11.71
C ALA A 501 16.28 33.42 12.78
#